data_080d040dcd8e3a5aeaa35f31f80494f1
#
_entry.id   080d040dcd8e3a5aeaa35f31f80494f1
#
_cell.length_a   1.000
_cell.length_b   1.000
_cell.length_c   1.000
_cell.angle_alpha   90.00
_cell.angle_beta   90.00
_cell.angle_gamma   90.00
#
_symmetry.space_group_name_H-M   'P 1'
#
loop_
_entity.id
_entity.type
_entity.pdbx_description
1 polymer ?
#
loop_
_entity_poly.entity_id
_entity_poly.type
_entity_poly.pdbx_seq_one_letter_code
_entity_poly.pdbx_strand_id
1 'polypeptide(L)'
;MKIYLDNCCYNRPYDDQSYLRISLESQAKLFVQYLIKEKKIDLVTSYVLDYENSRNPHATRRDTIAEFFENAVEHVGSDKNDEILAIAKKIQATGVKVADSCHVACAEYSNCNYFLTTDDRVLKYKSDKTTIINPVQFIQILSEGGLK
;
A
#
# COMPACT_ATOMS: atom_id res chain seq x y z
N MET A 1 -14.92 0.93 -2.06
CA MET A 1 -13.71 0.12 -2.16
C MET A 1 -12.59 0.78 -1.37
N LYS A 2 -12.02 0.05 -0.41
CA LYS A 2 -10.88 0.51 0.39
C LYS A 2 -9.61 -0.19 -0.04
N ILE A 3 -8.51 0.56 -0.14
CA ILE A 3 -7.20 0.01 -0.49
C ILE A 3 -6.11 0.52 0.45
N TYR A 4 -5.06 -0.25 0.56
CA TYR A 4 -3.83 0.10 1.27
C TYR A 4 -2.68 0.03 0.26
N LEU A 5 -1.86 1.07 0.22
CA LEU A 5 -0.66 1.11 -0.62
C LEU A 5 0.56 0.85 0.25
N ASP A 6 1.33 -0.18 -0.09
CA ASP A 6 2.59 -0.48 0.57
C ASP A 6 3.60 0.66 0.34
N ASN A 7 4.55 0.81 1.25
CA ASN A 7 5.56 1.86 1.16
C ASN A 7 6.34 1.85 -0.17
N CYS A 8 6.62 0.66 -0.70
CA CYS A 8 7.30 0.54 -2.00
C CYS A 8 6.50 1.20 -3.13
N CYS A 9 5.17 1.21 -3.05
CA CYS A 9 4.34 1.87 -4.05
C CYS A 9 4.50 3.38 -4.01
N TYR A 10 4.57 3.97 -2.82
CA TYR A 10 4.78 5.42 -2.69
C TYR A 10 6.12 5.87 -3.23
N ASN A 11 7.13 5.00 -3.13
CA ASN A 11 8.49 5.32 -3.57
C ASN A 11 8.78 4.93 -5.03
N ARG A 12 7.93 4.11 -5.65
CA ARG A 12 8.17 3.59 -7.00
C ARG A 12 8.39 4.68 -8.06
N PRO A 13 7.65 5.82 -8.06
CA PRO A 13 7.90 6.90 -9.03
C PRO A 13 9.29 7.54 -8.94
N TYR A 14 10.00 7.33 -7.83
CA TYR A 14 11.35 7.85 -7.63
C TYR A 14 12.44 6.84 -7.97
N ASP A 15 12.07 5.60 -8.28
CA ASP A 15 13.01 4.55 -8.71
C ASP A 15 13.42 4.77 -10.16
N ASP A 16 14.38 3.96 -10.65
CA ASP A 16 14.89 4.08 -12.01
C ASP A 16 13.83 3.69 -13.05
N GLN A 17 13.28 4.70 -13.71
CA GLN A 17 12.22 4.53 -14.69
C GLN A 17 12.67 3.95 -16.03
N SER A 18 13.98 3.72 -16.22
CA SER A 18 14.48 3.05 -17.42
C SER A 18 14.12 1.57 -17.46
N TYR A 19 13.79 0.97 -16.31
CA TYR A 19 13.27 -0.40 -16.25
C TYR A 19 11.77 -0.39 -16.57
N LEU A 20 11.37 -1.18 -17.55
CA LEU A 20 9.97 -1.21 -18.02
C LEU A 20 8.99 -1.51 -16.89
N ARG A 21 9.28 -2.52 -16.08
CA ARG A 21 8.41 -2.89 -14.95
C ARG A 21 8.21 -1.71 -14.00
N ILE A 22 9.30 -1.05 -13.62
CA ILE A 22 9.25 0.09 -12.70
C ILE A 22 8.42 1.23 -13.29
N SER A 23 8.63 1.54 -14.57
CA SER A 23 7.87 2.57 -15.27
C SER A 23 6.37 2.26 -15.29
N LEU A 24 5.99 1.03 -15.59
CA LEU A 24 4.58 0.61 -15.61
C LEU A 24 3.95 0.66 -14.22
N GLU A 25 4.66 0.20 -13.20
CA GLU A 25 4.19 0.24 -11.83
C GLU A 25 4.03 1.68 -11.33
N SER A 26 4.96 2.57 -11.70
CA SER A 26 4.88 3.99 -11.37
C SER A 26 3.66 4.65 -11.99
N GLN A 27 3.41 4.39 -13.27
CA GLN A 27 2.25 4.93 -13.98
C GLN A 27 0.95 4.43 -13.36
N ALA A 28 0.88 3.14 -13.05
CA ALA A 28 -0.29 2.55 -12.41
C ALA A 28 -0.55 3.18 -11.04
N LYS A 29 0.50 3.33 -10.22
CA LYS A 29 0.40 3.97 -8.90
C LYS A 29 -0.10 5.40 -9.01
N LEU A 30 0.42 6.17 -9.96
CA LEU A 30 0.01 7.55 -10.14
C LEU A 30 -1.46 7.65 -10.56
N PHE A 31 -1.94 6.70 -11.36
CA PHE A 31 -3.35 6.64 -11.72
C PHE A 31 -4.23 6.28 -10.51
N VAL A 32 -3.79 5.34 -9.70
CA VAL A 32 -4.49 5.01 -8.44
C VAL A 32 -4.57 6.24 -7.53
N GLN A 33 -3.47 6.99 -7.44
CA GLN A 33 -3.40 8.21 -6.65
C GLN A 33 -4.41 9.24 -7.14
N TYR A 34 -4.55 9.38 -8.46
CA TYR A 34 -5.56 10.24 -9.06
C TYR A 34 -6.97 9.82 -8.64
N LEU A 35 -7.27 8.52 -8.69
CA LEU A 35 -8.58 8.01 -8.29
C LEU A 35 -8.88 8.25 -6.80
N ILE A 36 -7.85 8.19 -5.96
CA ILE A 36 -7.98 8.50 -4.53
C ILE A 36 -8.33 9.98 -4.35
N LYS A 37 -7.63 10.87 -5.04
CA LYS A 37 -7.90 12.31 -4.98
C LYS A 37 -9.29 12.66 -5.49
N GLU A 38 -9.77 11.94 -6.49
CA GLU A 38 -11.13 12.10 -7.04
C GLU A 38 -12.19 11.40 -6.18
N LYS A 39 -11.81 10.83 -5.05
CA LYS A 39 -12.69 10.15 -4.09
C LYS A 39 -13.44 8.97 -4.70
N LYS A 40 -12.87 8.33 -5.72
CA LYS A 40 -13.42 7.13 -6.33
C LYS A 40 -12.96 5.85 -5.64
N ILE A 41 -11.86 5.93 -4.91
CA ILE A 41 -11.27 4.84 -4.13
C ILE A 41 -10.89 5.40 -2.77
N ASP A 42 -11.17 4.66 -1.70
CA ASP A 42 -10.84 5.05 -0.34
C ASP A 42 -9.45 4.55 0.04
N LEU A 43 -8.60 5.46 0.51
CA LEU A 43 -7.25 5.13 0.95
C LEU A 43 -7.22 4.91 2.45
N VAL A 44 -6.52 3.85 2.87
CA VAL A 44 -6.18 3.60 4.27
C VAL A 44 -4.68 3.80 4.45
N THR A 45 -4.29 4.54 5.47
CA THR A 45 -2.89 4.71 5.88
C THR A 45 -2.70 4.15 7.30
N SER A 46 -1.47 4.14 7.78
CA SER A 46 -1.15 3.59 9.09
C SER A 46 0.04 4.26 9.74
N TYR A 47 0.16 4.06 11.05
CA TYR A 47 1.34 4.48 11.80
C TYR A 47 2.62 3.79 11.28
N VAL A 48 2.48 2.60 10.70
CA VAL A 48 3.62 1.87 10.11
C VAL A 48 4.15 2.63 8.89
N LEU A 49 3.25 3.12 8.02
CA LEU A 49 3.63 3.96 6.88
C LEU A 49 4.26 5.28 7.34
N ASP A 50 3.68 5.91 8.35
CA ASP A 50 4.23 7.17 8.90
C ASP A 50 5.65 6.96 9.40
N TYR A 51 5.90 5.87 10.13
CA TYR A 51 7.21 5.54 10.66
C TYR A 51 8.22 5.31 9.53
N GLU A 52 7.89 4.47 8.55
CA GLU A 52 8.79 4.20 7.44
C GLU A 52 9.07 5.45 6.62
N ASN A 53 8.04 6.25 6.35
CA ASN A 53 8.22 7.48 5.60
C ASN A 53 9.09 8.49 6.36
N SER A 54 8.96 8.55 7.69
CA SER A 54 9.76 9.45 8.52
C SER A 54 11.26 9.14 8.42
N ARG A 55 11.62 7.93 8.05
CA ARG A 55 13.00 7.48 7.87
C ARG A 55 13.50 7.64 6.43
N ASN A 56 12.68 8.14 5.52
CA ASN A 56 13.10 8.39 4.15
C ASN A 56 14.16 9.51 4.16
N PRO A 57 15.38 9.24 3.64
CA PRO A 57 16.48 10.21 3.71
C PRO A 57 16.29 11.41 2.75
N HIS A 58 15.37 11.30 1.81
CA HIS A 58 15.12 12.36 0.81
C HIS A 58 13.97 13.23 1.29
N ALA A 59 14.30 14.43 1.82
CA ALA A 59 13.32 15.32 2.45
C ALA A 59 12.13 15.67 1.53
N THR A 60 12.39 15.98 0.27
CA THR A 60 11.32 16.34 -0.67
C THR A 60 10.36 15.18 -0.92
N ARG A 61 10.89 13.96 -1.10
CA ARG A 61 10.07 12.75 -1.25
C ARG A 61 9.25 12.50 -0.01
N ARG A 62 9.91 12.55 1.15
CA ARG A 62 9.27 12.31 2.45
C ARG A 62 8.09 13.25 2.65
N ASP A 63 8.29 14.53 2.38
CA ASP A 63 7.26 15.55 2.59
C ASP A 63 6.11 15.39 1.59
N THR A 64 6.40 15.08 0.33
CA THR A 64 5.40 14.84 -0.70
C THR A 64 4.55 13.62 -0.37
N ILE A 65 5.18 12.54 0.08
CA ILE A 65 4.47 11.30 0.46
C ILE A 65 3.59 11.58 1.70
N ALA A 66 4.14 12.26 2.71
CA ALA A 66 3.39 12.60 3.92
C ALA A 66 2.15 13.46 3.59
N GLU A 67 2.30 14.41 2.68
CA GLU A 67 1.20 15.24 2.23
C GLU A 67 0.11 14.40 1.55
N PHE A 68 0.50 13.42 0.77
CA PHE A 68 -0.48 12.53 0.12
C PHE A 68 -1.26 11.70 1.13
N PHE A 69 -0.66 11.33 2.26
CA PHE A 69 -1.36 10.57 3.32
C PHE A 69 -2.59 11.32 3.85
N GLU A 70 -2.64 12.63 3.70
CA GLU A 70 -3.80 13.44 4.12
C GLU A 70 -5.08 13.11 3.33
N ASN A 71 -4.96 12.43 2.19
CA ASN A 71 -6.11 11.99 1.40
C ASN A 71 -6.76 10.71 1.95
N ALA A 72 -6.19 10.10 3.00
CA ALA A 72 -6.73 8.88 3.56
C ALA A 72 -8.08 9.13 4.22
N VAL A 73 -9.02 8.20 4.01
CA VAL A 73 -10.32 8.24 4.69
C VAL A 73 -10.25 7.55 6.05
N GLU A 74 -9.25 6.72 6.26
CA GLU A 74 -9.05 5.98 7.50
C GLU A 74 -7.56 5.86 7.77
N HIS A 75 -7.18 6.03 9.03
CA HIS A 75 -5.79 5.92 9.46
C HIS A 75 -5.73 4.98 10.67
N VAL A 76 -4.92 3.93 10.55
CA VAL A 76 -4.67 3.00 11.66
C VAL A 76 -3.58 3.63 12.54
N GLY A 77 -3.97 4.12 13.71
CA GLY A 77 -3.04 4.78 14.62
C GLY A 77 -2.24 3.80 15.47
N SER A 78 -1.17 4.31 16.11
CA SER A 78 -0.30 3.50 16.99
C SER A 78 -1.02 2.98 18.23
N ASP A 79 -2.17 3.53 18.59
CA ASP A 79 -3.00 3.03 19.67
C ASP A 79 -3.53 1.61 19.37
N LYS A 80 -3.52 1.18 18.11
CA LYS A 80 -3.92 -0.17 17.69
C LYS A 80 -2.74 -1.13 17.56
N ASN A 81 -1.55 -0.74 18.03
CA ASN A 81 -0.33 -1.52 17.84
C ASN A 81 -0.46 -2.97 18.36
N ASP A 82 -1.12 -3.18 19.49
CA ASP A 82 -1.25 -4.53 20.05
C ASP A 82 -2.08 -5.44 19.15
N GLU A 83 -3.20 -4.93 18.62
CA GLU A 83 -4.04 -5.67 17.69
C GLU A 83 -3.31 -5.95 16.38
N ILE A 84 -2.58 -4.96 15.86
CA ILE A 84 -1.81 -5.09 14.63
C ILE A 84 -0.71 -6.14 14.79
N LEU A 85 0.04 -6.11 15.89
CA LEU A 85 1.10 -7.09 16.14
C LEU A 85 0.54 -8.50 16.27
N ALA A 86 -0.63 -8.67 16.88
CA ALA A 86 -1.27 -9.98 16.98
C ALA A 86 -1.60 -10.56 15.60
N ILE A 87 -2.12 -9.74 14.70
CA ILE A 87 -2.40 -10.15 13.32
C ILE A 87 -1.09 -10.42 12.58
N ALA A 88 -0.12 -9.52 12.72
CA ALA A 88 1.17 -9.61 12.04
C ALA A 88 1.93 -10.89 12.39
N LYS A 89 1.87 -11.35 13.63
CA LYS A 89 2.53 -12.58 14.05
C LYS A 89 2.06 -13.80 13.28
N LYS A 90 0.76 -13.88 12.99
CA LYS A 90 0.20 -14.96 12.18
C LYS A 90 0.70 -14.92 10.75
N ILE A 91 0.85 -13.73 10.20
CA ILE A 91 1.38 -13.53 8.86
C ILE A 91 2.86 -13.87 8.80
N GLN A 92 3.64 -13.46 9.81
CA GLN A 92 5.06 -13.79 9.92
C GLN A 92 5.31 -15.29 9.97
N ALA A 93 4.42 -16.05 10.60
CA ALA A 93 4.52 -17.50 10.68
C ALA A 93 4.50 -18.17 9.30
N THR A 94 4.03 -17.49 8.27
CA THR A 94 4.02 -17.99 6.88
C THR A 94 5.29 -17.64 6.12
N GLY A 95 6.23 -16.91 6.73
CA GLY A 95 7.50 -16.52 6.11
C GLY A 95 7.59 -15.06 5.65
N VAL A 96 6.56 -14.28 5.87
CA VAL A 96 6.57 -12.84 5.53
C VAL A 96 7.44 -12.07 6.54
N LYS A 97 8.23 -11.12 6.07
CA LYS A 97 9.09 -10.30 6.94
C LYS A 97 8.27 -9.45 7.89
N VAL A 98 8.88 -9.06 9.01
CA VAL A 98 8.20 -8.32 10.09
C VAL A 98 7.56 -7.03 9.59
N ALA A 99 8.33 -6.17 8.90
CA ALA A 99 7.80 -4.90 8.41
C ALA A 99 6.64 -5.08 7.42
N ASP A 100 6.80 -6.01 6.48
CA ASP A 100 5.76 -6.31 5.48
C ASP A 100 4.51 -6.87 6.14
N SER A 101 4.68 -7.72 7.15
CA SER A 101 3.55 -8.30 7.88
C SER A 101 2.75 -7.25 8.63
N CYS A 102 3.41 -6.22 9.15
CA CYS A 102 2.73 -5.11 9.84
C CYS A 102 1.86 -4.30 8.88
N HIS A 103 2.35 -4.06 7.66
CA HIS A 103 1.55 -3.38 6.64
C HIS A 103 0.31 -4.20 6.25
N VAL A 104 0.50 -5.48 5.96
CA VAL A 104 -0.62 -6.37 5.60
C VAL A 104 -1.61 -6.47 6.76
N ALA A 105 -1.11 -6.54 8.00
CA ALA A 105 -1.95 -6.57 9.20
C ALA A 105 -2.83 -5.32 9.30
N CYS A 106 -2.28 -4.14 9.01
CA CYS A 106 -3.06 -2.90 9.00
C CYS A 106 -4.18 -2.95 7.96
N ALA A 107 -3.89 -3.47 6.77
CA ALA A 107 -4.88 -3.62 5.71
C ALA A 107 -5.99 -4.60 6.11
N GLU A 108 -5.62 -5.72 6.72
CA GLU A 108 -6.61 -6.71 7.21
C GLU A 108 -7.47 -6.12 8.33
N TYR A 109 -6.84 -5.42 9.26
CA TYR A 109 -7.54 -4.79 10.38
C TYR A 109 -8.60 -3.78 9.90
N SER A 110 -8.27 -3.02 8.87
CA SER A 110 -9.15 -2.00 8.30
C SER A 110 -10.12 -2.54 7.26
N ASN A 111 -10.14 -3.85 7.04
CA ASN A 111 -10.99 -4.51 6.04
C ASN A 111 -10.79 -3.94 4.62
N CYS A 112 -9.55 -3.70 4.24
CA CYS A 112 -9.23 -3.26 2.89
C CYS A 112 -9.56 -4.35 1.88
N ASN A 113 -10.16 -3.95 0.77
CA ASN A 113 -10.44 -4.87 -0.34
C ASN A 113 -9.14 -5.31 -1.02
N TYR A 114 -8.19 -4.38 -1.16
CA TYR A 114 -6.92 -4.62 -1.84
C TYR A 114 -5.76 -4.04 -1.07
N PHE A 115 -4.65 -4.76 -1.11
CA PHE A 115 -3.33 -4.33 -0.63
C PHE A 115 -2.41 -4.31 -1.85
N LEU A 116 -1.95 -3.12 -2.23
CA LEU A 116 -1.11 -2.94 -3.41
C LEU A 116 0.36 -2.93 -3.03
N THR A 117 1.15 -3.77 -3.69
CA THR A 117 2.59 -3.86 -3.46
C THR A 117 3.33 -4.17 -4.75
N THR A 118 4.60 -3.74 -4.84
CA THR A 118 5.50 -4.10 -5.93
C THR A 118 6.50 -5.18 -5.50
N ASP A 119 6.46 -5.61 -4.24
CA ASP A 119 7.37 -6.62 -3.71
C ASP A 119 6.84 -8.03 -4.00
N ASP A 120 7.58 -8.78 -4.83
CA ASP A 120 7.19 -10.14 -5.25
C ASP A 120 7.07 -11.10 -4.06
N ARG A 121 7.83 -10.90 -3.00
CA ARG A 121 7.77 -11.75 -1.82
C ARG A 121 6.45 -11.56 -1.07
N VAL A 122 5.97 -10.33 -0.97
CA VAL A 122 4.68 -10.04 -0.35
C VAL A 122 3.54 -10.53 -1.24
N LEU A 123 3.68 -10.41 -2.56
CA LEU A 123 2.68 -10.90 -3.52
C LEU A 123 2.42 -12.39 -3.42
N LYS A 124 3.37 -13.16 -2.89
CA LYS A 124 3.21 -14.61 -2.70
C LYS A 124 2.31 -14.96 -1.51
N TYR A 125 2.15 -14.05 -0.57
CA TYR A 125 1.29 -14.29 0.59
C TYR A 125 -0.19 -14.23 0.20
N LYS A 126 -0.96 -15.23 0.61
CA LYS A 126 -2.42 -15.29 0.36
C LYS A 126 -3.16 -14.94 1.64
N SER A 127 -3.76 -13.75 1.66
CA SER A 127 -4.61 -13.31 2.77
C SER A 127 -6.05 -13.74 2.53
N ASP A 128 -6.73 -14.10 3.61
CA ASP A 128 -8.16 -14.43 3.56
C ASP A 128 -9.03 -13.18 3.59
N LYS A 129 -8.47 -12.03 3.93
CA LYS A 129 -9.23 -10.80 4.20
C LYS A 129 -9.00 -9.69 3.19
N THR A 130 -7.83 -9.65 2.56
CA THR A 130 -7.49 -8.61 1.57
C THR A 130 -6.82 -9.27 0.37
N THR A 131 -7.07 -8.77 -0.82
CA THR A 131 -6.39 -9.26 -2.01
C THR A 131 -5.09 -8.49 -2.19
N ILE A 132 -3.97 -9.22 -2.14
CA ILE A 132 -2.63 -8.63 -2.34
C ILE A 132 -2.32 -8.66 -3.82
N ILE A 133 -2.03 -7.49 -4.39
CA ILE A 133 -1.96 -7.34 -5.85
C ILE A 133 -0.96 -6.26 -6.24
N ASN A 134 -0.36 -6.40 -7.42
CA ASN A 134 0.50 -5.38 -8.01
C ASN A 134 -0.35 -4.23 -8.56
N PRO A 135 0.12 -2.98 -8.50
CA PRO A 135 -0.63 -1.84 -9.03
C PRO A 135 -1.08 -1.97 -10.49
N VAL A 136 -0.25 -2.58 -11.35
CA VAL A 136 -0.60 -2.78 -12.75
C VAL A 136 -1.78 -3.73 -12.91
N GLN A 137 -1.75 -4.84 -12.16
CA GLN A 137 -2.86 -5.80 -12.16
C GLN A 137 -4.13 -5.18 -11.56
N PHE A 138 -3.98 -4.32 -10.58
CA PHE A 138 -5.11 -3.62 -9.96
C PHE A 138 -5.83 -2.74 -10.99
N ILE A 139 -5.08 -1.99 -11.80
CA ILE A 139 -5.65 -1.17 -12.88
C ILE A 139 -6.41 -2.04 -13.88
N GLN A 140 -5.87 -3.21 -14.21
CA GLN A 140 -6.53 -4.15 -15.09
C GLN A 140 -7.88 -4.60 -14.55
N ILE A 141 -7.92 -4.94 -13.25
CA ILE A 141 -9.17 -5.33 -12.58
C ILE A 141 -10.20 -4.19 -12.61
N LEU A 142 -9.76 -2.96 -12.34
CA LEU A 142 -10.65 -1.79 -12.40
C LEU A 142 -11.22 -1.60 -13.81
N SER A 143 -10.39 -1.78 -14.83
CA SER A 143 -10.79 -1.67 -16.22
C SER A 143 -11.85 -2.72 -16.59
N GLU A 144 -11.68 -3.96 -16.13
CA GLU A 144 -12.64 -5.05 -16.35
C GLU A 144 -13.95 -4.81 -15.59
N GLY A 145 -13.90 -4.10 -14.47
CA GLY A 145 -15.07 -3.73 -13.68
C GLY A 145 -15.86 -2.53 -14.24
N GLY A 146 -15.47 -2.00 -15.42
CA GLY A 146 -16.17 -0.90 -16.07
C GLY A 146 -15.69 0.49 -15.71
N LEU A 147 -14.62 0.62 -14.96
CA LEU A 147 -13.98 1.91 -14.69
C LEU A 147 -13.23 2.33 -15.97
N LYS A 148 -13.58 3.50 -16.49
CA LYS A 148 -12.97 4.03 -17.73
C LYS A 148 -12.20 5.31 -17.44
#